data_e1c24b188c49d36712d729e3989892eb
#
_entry.id   e1c24b188c49d36712d729e3989892eb
#
_cell.length_a   1.000
_cell.length_b   1.000
_cell.length_c   1.000
_cell.angle_alpha   90.00
_cell.angle_beta   90.00
_cell.angle_gamma   90.00
#
_symmetry.space_group_name_H-M   'P 1'
#
loop_
_entity.id
_entity.type
_entity.pdbx_description
1 polymer ?
#
loop_
_entity_poly.entity_id
_entity_poly.type
_entity_poly.pdbx_seq_one_letter_code
_entity_poly.pdbx_strand_id
1 'polypeptide(L)'
;MALDDQLEIEEPADAVMNELVGPLSETSQEIGGFIWQIIASNLPRDLHWQFLAVTLVLAVFIWLVRKGHGSRGADGRERPASLLKFLFPRDIYTHISARVDIWLWVTERVLRPLWFVGLMATVGPSAEFAMISSLQLAVGAPLGLEITYGWMLLYSLVTLLCYDFVFFIIHYTMHRVPALWAIHKVHHSAEVLTPLTRYREHFLAGPIWAAGSALSYGLVGGVFTWLFGGGITAATLFNIGFFSLLFGFNGSFRHYHVQFNYPRWLSLWLHSPAMHHIHHSYLESHWDKNFAAVTSIWDRLFGTLYIPVKDEYTPWG
;
A
#
# COMPACT_ATOMS: atom_id res chain seq x y z
N MET A 1 13.24 66.70 54.33
CA MET A 1 14.12 66.51 53.19
C MET A 1 14.47 65.03 53.14
N ALA A 2 13.64 64.25 52.54
CA ALA A 2 13.82 62.81 52.37
C ALA A 2 13.86 62.51 50.88
N LEU A 3 14.95 61.92 50.43
CA LEU A 3 15.16 61.45 49.07
C LEU A 3 14.41 60.13 48.95
N ASP A 4 13.50 60.06 48.03
CA ASP A 4 12.83 58.85 47.57
C ASP A 4 13.84 58.01 46.76
N ASP A 5 14.18 56.81 47.29
CA ASP A 5 14.85 55.75 46.56
C ASP A 5 13.84 55.11 45.61
N GLN A 6 14.04 55.34 44.33
CA GLN A 6 13.40 54.56 43.27
C GLN A 6 14.06 53.20 43.18
N LEU A 7 13.47 52.17 43.74
CA LEU A 7 13.83 50.80 43.52
C LEU A 7 13.42 50.42 42.08
N GLU A 8 14.35 50.41 41.15
CA GLU A 8 14.21 49.65 39.90
C GLU A 8 14.05 48.19 40.24
N ILE A 9 12.86 47.66 40.07
CA ILE A 9 12.60 46.22 40.14
C ILE A 9 13.15 45.66 38.80
N GLU A 10 14.36 45.12 38.83
CA GLU A 10 14.84 44.23 37.73
C GLU A 10 13.91 43.03 37.68
N GLU A 11 13.16 42.86 36.63
CA GLU A 11 12.45 41.62 36.35
C GLU A 11 13.48 40.46 36.29
N PRO A 12 13.22 39.37 36.97
CA PRO A 12 14.18 38.24 36.98
C PRO A 12 14.37 37.76 35.55
N ALA A 13 15.63 37.58 35.14
CA ALA A 13 16.03 37.17 33.80
C ALA A 13 15.28 35.91 33.30
N ASP A 14 14.81 35.09 34.21
CA ASP A 14 13.97 33.91 33.94
C ASP A 14 12.57 34.27 33.44
N ALA A 15 11.99 35.41 33.85
CA ALA A 15 10.67 35.87 33.35
C ALA A 15 10.80 36.35 31.90
N VAL A 16 11.85 37.12 31.58
CA VAL A 16 12.13 37.61 30.22
C VAL A 16 12.46 36.43 29.29
N MET A 17 13.22 35.44 29.78
CA MET A 17 13.52 34.23 28.97
C MET A 17 12.26 33.40 28.73
N ASN A 18 11.36 33.24 29.71
CA ASN A 18 10.11 32.51 29.51
C ASN A 18 9.16 33.23 28.56
N GLU A 19 9.14 34.56 28.55
CA GLU A 19 8.33 35.35 27.64
C GLU A 19 8.87 35.31 26.20
N LEU A 20 10.17 35.21 25.98
CA LEU A 20 10.82 35.12 24.68
C LEU A 20 10.85 33.69 24.13
N VAL A 21 11.09 32.66 24.98
CA VAL A 21 11.31 31.27 24.57
C VAL A 21 10.03 30.45 24.68
N GLY A 22 9.10 30.81 25.57
CA GLY A 22 7.82 30.12 25.76
C GLY A 22 7.02 29.99 24.45
N PRO A 23 6.76 31.08 23.71
CA PRO A 23 6.05 31.03 22.42
C PRO A 23 6.78 30.19 21.36
N LEU A 24 8.12 30.23 21.35
CA LEU A 24 8.92 29.44 20.42
C LEU A 24 8.86 27.94 20.73
N SER A 25 8.77 27.57 22.00
CA SER A 25 8.64 26.17 22.42
C SER A 25 7.25 25.62 22.10
N GLU A 26 6.18 26.39 22.31
CA GLU A 26 4.83 26.01 21.92
C GLU A 26 4.70 25.86 20.41
N THR A 27 5.19 26.85 19.64
CA THR A 27 5.18 26.78 18.18
C THR A 27 6.01 25.60 17.65
N SER A 28 7.14 25.28 18.28
CA SER A 28 7.94 24.12 17.88
C SER A 28 7.25 22.79 18.19
N GLN A 29 6.50 22.70 19.29
CA GLN A 29 5.68 21.53 19.62
C GLN A 29 4.48 21.40 18.69
N GLU A 30 3.82 22.49 18.35
CA GLU A 30 2.73 22.50 17.37
C GLU A 30 3.20 22.09 15.98
N ILE A 31 4.33 22.63 15.50
CA ILE A 31 4.95 22.25 14.24
C ILE A 31 5.37 20.78 14.28
N GLY A 32 6.00 20.34 15.37
CA GLY A 32 6.37 18.94 15.57
C GLY A 32 5.16 18.01 15.57
N GLY A 33 4.08 18.39 16.25
CA GLY A 33 2.79 17.69 16.25
C GLY A 33 2.16 17.63 14.86
N PHE A 34 2.15 18.73 14.13
CA PHE A 34 1.65 18.79 12.75
C PHE A 34 2.47 17.92 11.80
N ILE A 35 3.81 18.01 11.86
CA ILE A 35 4.70 17.16 11.08
C ILE A 35 4.47 15.68 11.42
N TRP A 36 4.37 15.34 12.72
CA TRP A 36 4.09 13.98 13.16
C TRP A 36 2.74 13.49 12.66
N GLN A 37 1.70 14.32 12.69
CA GLN A 37 0.37 13.99 12.18
C GLN A 37 0.39 13.75 10.66
N ILE A 38 1.14 14.58 9.91
CA ILE A 38 1.36 14.36 8.47
C ILE A 38 2.08 13.03 8.23
N ILE A 39 3.16 12.76 8.96
CA ILE A 39 3.92 11.50 8.82
C ILE A 39 3.03 10.31 9.19
N ALA A 40 2.36 10.34 10.33
CA ALA A 40 1.54 9.25 10.82
C ALA A 40 0.33 8.97 9.91
N SER A 41 -0.34 10.01 9.42
CA SER A 41 -1.48 9.86 8.50
C SER A 41 -1.07 9.41 7.10
N ASN A 42 0.19 9.65 6.71
CA ASN A 42 0.75 9.22 5.43
C ASN A 42 1.54 7.91 5.50
N LEU A 43 1.70 7.30 6.68
CA LEU A 43 2.27 5.96 6.77
C LEU A 43 1.35 4.99 6.02
N PRO A 44 1.89 4.24 5.04
CA PRO A 44 1.13 3.21 4.36
C PRO A 44 0.56 2.21 5.36
N ARG A 45 -0.66 1.75 5.14
CA ARG A 45 -1.34 0.82 6.07
C ARG A 45 -0.54 -0.44 6.35
N ASP A 46 0.16 -0.95 5.35
CA ASP A 46 1.01 -2.15 5.46
C ASP A 46 2.31 -1.93 6.26
N LEU A 47 2.69 -0.68 6.54
CA LEU A 47 3.73 -0.34 7.53
C LEU A 47 3.16 -0.05 8.92
N HIS A 48 1.83 -0.11 9.11
CA HIS A 48 1.27 -0.06 10.44
C HIS A 48 1.67 -1.31 11.24
N TRP A 49 1.92 -1.14 12.53
CA TRP A 49 2.44 -2.19 13.41
C TRP A 49 1.64 -3.51 13.35
N GLN A 50 0.31 -3.44 13.15
CA GLN A 50 -0.54 -4.63 13.06
C GLN A 50 -0.15 -5.50 11.85
N PHE A 51 0.08 -4.89 10.70
CA PHE A 51 0.45 -5.61 9.48
C PHE A 51 1.89 -6.10 9.53
N LEU A 52 2.80 -5.30 10.11
CA LEU A 52 4.18 -5.73 10.37
C LEU A 52 4.22 -6.91 11.36
N ALA A 53 3.39 -6.89 12.40
CA ALA A 53 3.29 -7.99 13.35
C ALA A 53 2.76 -9.27 12.67
N VAL A 54 1.70 -9.19 11.87
CA VAL A 54 1.19 -10.33 11.10
C VAL A 54 2.25 -10.85 10.13
N THR A 55 2.94 -9.96 9.42
CA THR A 55 4.03 -10.33 8.51
C THR A 55 5.14 -11.07 9.26
N LEU A 56 5.53 -10.56 10.42
CA LEU A 56 6.56 -11.19 11.25
C LEU A 56 6.12 -12.58 11.75
N VAL A 57 4.89 -12.70 12.26
CA VAL A 57 4.34 -13.99 12.75
C VAL A 57 4.32 -15.01 11.61
N LEU A 58 3.87 -14.63 10.44
CA LEU A 58 3.85 -15.53 9.28
C LEU A 58 5.26 -15.88 8.79
N ALA A 59 6.19 -14.93 8.78
CA ALA A 59 7.57 -15.21 8.41
C ALA A 59 8.22 -16.20 9.40
N VAL A 60 7.96 -16.04 10.70
CA VAL A 60 8.40 -17.00 11.73
C VAL A 60 7.76 -18.37 11.51
N PHE A 61 6.46 -18.44 11.23
CA PHE A 61 5.76 -19.68 10.92
C PHE A 61 6.37 -20.36 9.68
N ILE A 62 6.60 -19.61 8.60
CA ILE A 62 7.25 -20.13 7.39
C ILE A 62 8.63 -20.68 7.71
N TRP A 63 9.42 -19.98 8.52
CA TRP A 63 10.73 -20.45 8.96
C TRP A 63 10.65 -21.77 9.73
N LEU A 64 9.71 -21.87 10.69
CA LEU A 64 9.50 -23.09 11.50
C LEU A 64 9.11 -24.29 10.61
N VAL A 65 8.18 -24.09 9.67
CA VAL A 65 7.76 -25.13 8.73
C VAL A 65 8.91 -25.56 7.82
N ARG A 66 9.69 -24.60 7.30
CA ARG A 66 10.82 -24.87 6.40
C ARG A 66 12.01 -25.50 7.10
N LYS A 67 12.22 -25.22 8.39
CA LYS A 67 13.30 -25.82 9.19
C LYS A 67 13.22 -27.35 9.22
N GLY A 68 12.01 -27.93 9.12
CA GLY A 68 11.78 -29.37 9.05
C GLY A 68 11.98 -30.00 7.64
N HIS A 69 12.19 -29.22 6.58
CA HIS A 69 12.12 -29.68 5.19
C HIS A 69 13.43 -29.53 4.39
N GLY A 70 14.57 -29.64 5.06
CA GLY A 70 15.88 -29.64 4.39
C GLY A 70 16.60 -28.28 4.41
N SER A 71 17.90 -28.30 4.11
CA SER A 71 18.82 -27.19 4.36
C SER A 71 19.00 -26.23 3.16
N ARG A 72 18.44 -26.50 1.98
CA ARG A 72 18.66 -25.68 0.78
C ARG A 72 17.38 -25.10 0.22
N GLY A 73 17.45 -23.83 -0.24
CA GLY A 73 16.40 -23.17 -1.00
C GLY A 73 16.39 -23.58 -2.48
N ALA A 74 15.38 -23.11 -3.24
CA ALA A 74 15.30 -23.32 -4.68
C ALA A 74 16.48 -22.71 -5.46
N ASP A 75 17.09 -21.67 -4.90
CA ASP A 75 18.29 -20.99 -5.41
C ASP A 75 19.60 -21.74 -5.10
N GLY A 76 19.53 -22.95 -4.52
CA GLY A 76 20.67 -23.74 -4.09
C GLY A 76 21.40 -23.22 -2.85
N ARG A 77 20.98 -22.08 -2.27
CA ARG A 77 21.57 -21.51 -1.07
C ARG A 77 21.12 -22.27 0.18
N GLU A 78 22.01 -22.37 1.15
CA GLU A 78 21.66 -22.93 2.45
C GLU A 78 20.65 -22.04 3.18
N ARG A 79 19.59 -22.66 3.71
CA ARG A 79 18.59 -21.95 4.50
C ARG A 79 19.22 -21.49 5.81
N PRO A 80 19.03 -20.21 6.21
CA PRO A 80 19.60 -19.70 7.44
C PRO A 80 19.14 -20.51 8.66
N ALA A 81 20.06 -21.08 9.40
CA ALA A 81 19.78 -21.81 10.66
C ALA A 81 19.23 -20.87 11.74
N SER A 82 19.60 -19.59 11.71
CA SER A 82 19.16 -18.56 12.65
C SER A 82 17.93 -17.82 12.14
N LEU A 83 16.90 -17.68 12.97
CA LEU A 83 15.70 -16.91 12.69
C LEU A 83 16.02 -15.45 12.33
N LEU A 84 16.93 -14.80 13.04
CA LEU A 84 17.33 -13.42 12.76
C LEU A 84 17.96 -13.28 11.38
N LYS A 85 18.81 -14.23 10.96
CA LYS A 85 19.41 -14.23 9.61
C LYS A 85 18.36 -14.53 8.54
N PHE A 86 17.31 -15.28 8.86
CA PHE A 86 16.19 -15.52 7.96
C PHE A 86 15.30 -14.29 7.80
N LEU A 87 14.98 -13.59 8.89
CA LEU A 87 14.13 -12.41 8.85
C LEU A 87 14.85 -11.17 8.30
N PHE A 88 16.15 -11.04 8.61
CA PHE A 88 16.97 -9.87 8.29
C PHE A 88 18.32 -10.29 7.69
N PRO A 89 18.31 -10.90 6.48
CA PRO A 89 19.56 -11.27 5.80
C PRO A 89 20.34 -10.00 5.44
N ARG A 90 21.61 -9.96 5.86
CA ARG A 90 22.45 -8.78 5.68
C ARG A 90 22.68 -8.43 4.22
N ASP A 91 22.90 -9.44 3.39
CA ASP A 91 23.07 -9.33 1.94
C ASP A 91 21.90 -8.63 1.24
N ILE A 92 20.69 -8.74 1.77
CA ILE A 92 19.50 -8.05 1.26
C ILE A 92 19.39 -6.64 1.85
N TYR A 93 19.36 -6.51 3.18
CA TYR A 93 19.06 -5.23 3.82
C TYR A 93 20.19 -4.20 3.77
N THR A 94 21.43 -4.62 3.51
CA THR A 94 22.57 -3.72 3.28
C THR A 94 22.87 -3.51 1.79
N HIS A 95 22.14 -4.15 0.89
CA HIS A 95 22.32 -4.02 -0.54
C HIS A 95 22.07 -2.58 -1.01
N ILE A 96 22.77 -2.15 -2.04
CA ILE A 96 22.58 -0.79 -2.58
C ILE A 96 21.15 -0.59 -3.09
N SER A 97 20.55 -1.60 -3.68
CA SER A 97 19.17 -1.59 -4.14
C SER A 97 18.18 -1.31 -3.00
N ALA A 98 18.36 -1.91 -1.81
CA ALA A 98 17.52 -1.64 -0.64
C ALA A 98 17.65 -0.19 -0.13
N ARG A 99 18.84 0.44 -0.29
CA ARG A 99 19.02 1.86 0.04
C ARG A 99 18.29 2.77 -0.94
N VAL A 100 18.25 2.40 -2.22
CA VAL A 100 17.45 3.11 -3.24
C VAL A 100 15.97 3.06 -2.89
N ASP A 101 15.46 1.93 -2.39
CA ASP A 101 14.07 1.82 -1.92
C ASP A 101 13.74 2.85 -0.84
N ILE A 102 14.65 3.06 0.13
CA ILE A 102 14.46 4.06 1.18
C ILE A 102 14.35 5.47 0.59
N TRP A 103 15.25 5.84 -0.33
CA TRP A 103 15.23 7.17 -0.94
C TRP A 103 14.00 7.41 -1.81
N LEU A 104 13.59 6.41 -2.59
CA LEU A 104 12.38 6.51 -3.42
C LEU A 104 11.12 6.58 -2.55
N TRP A 105 11.07 5.82 -1.45
CA TRP A 105 9.99 5.90 -0.48
C TRP A 105 9.89 7.30 0.16
N VAL A 106 11.02 7.86 0.61
CA VAL A 106 11.06 9.23 1.17
C VAL A 106 10.60 10.26 0.13
N THR A 107 11.11 10.17 -1.09
CA THR A 107 10.75 11.08 -2.19
C THR A 107 9.25 11.01 -2.48
N GLU A 108 8.67 9.81 -2.55
CA GLU A 108 7.24 9.62 -2.76
C GLU A 108 6.43 10.25 -1.63
N ARG A 109 6.83 10.06 -0.36
CA ARG A 109 6.15 10.67 0.79
C ARG A 109 6.15 12.20 0.75
N VAL A 110 7.25 12.80 0.34
CA VAL A 110 7.37 14.27 0.22
C VAL A 110 6.54 14.81 -0.95
N LEU A 111 6.55 14.12 -2.08
CA LEU A 111 5.87 14.59 -3.30
C LEU A 111 4.38 14.23 -3.34
N ARG A 112 3.96 13.17 -2.67
CA ARG A 112 2.59 12.67 -2.70
C ARG A 112 1.51 13.72 -2.39
N PRO A 113 1.65 14.59 -1.39
CA PRO A 113 0.63 15.61 -1.10
C PRO A 113 0.33 16.53 -2.29
N LEU A 114 1.32 16.78 -3.16
CA LEU A 114 1.17 17.69 -4.30
C LEU A 114 0.08 17.27 -5.30
N TRP A 115 -0.18 15.98 -5.41
CA TRP A 115 -1.14 15.44 -6.38
C TRP A 115 -2.25 14.59 -5.75
N PHE A 116 -2.00 13.97 -4.59
CA PHE A 116 -2.92 12.99 -4.00
C PHE A 116 -4.26 13.62 -3.60
N VAL A 117 -4.21 14.74 -2.88
CA VAL A 117 -5.43 15.44 -2.41
C VAL A 117 -6.27 15.91 -3.59
N GLY A 118 -5.65 16.53 -4.59
CA GLY A 118 -6.35 17.02 -5.79
C GLY A 118 -7.02 15.89 -6.56
N LEU A 119 -6.33 14.78 -6.81
CA LEU A 119 -6.89 13.63 -7.52
C LEU A 119 -8.00 12.95 -6.73
N MET A 120 -7.82 12.74 -5.42
CA MET A 120 -8.86 12.14 -4.59
C MET A 120 -10.12 13.01 -4.49
N ALA A 121 -9.96 14.34 -4.40
CA ALA A 121 -11.06 15.28 -4.32
C ALA A 121 -11.80 15.50 -5.66
N THR A 122 -11.18 15.16 -6.79
CA THR A 122 -11.77 15.40 -8.12
C THR A 122 -12.22 14.12 -8.80
N VAL A 123 -11.33 13.15 -9.00
CA VAL A 123 -11.61 11.96 -9.83
C VAL A 123 -12.70 11.09 -9.23
N GLY A 124 -12.62 10.77 -7.94
CA GLY A 124 -13.61 9.93 -7.26
C GLY A 124 -15.00 10.53 -7.27
N PRO A 125 -15.19 11.75 -6.73
CA PRO A 125 -16.49 12.42 -6.75
C PRO A 125 -17.05 12.64 -8.15
N SER A 126 -16.21 12.98 -9.15
CA SER A 126 -16.66 13.12 -10.54
C SER A 126 -17.16 11.80 -11.13
N ALA A 127 -16.46 10.69 -10.86
CA ALA A 127 -16.87 9.37 -11.31
C ALA A 127 -18.18 8.93 -10.62
N GLU A 128 -18.30 9.19 -9.32
CA GLU A 128 -19.52 8.92 -8.54
C GLU A 128 -20.70 9.71 -9.07
N PHE A 129 -20.53 11.01 -9.26
CA PHE A 129 -21.57 11.89 -9.82
C PHE A 129 -21.99 11.43 -11.24
N ALA A 130 -21.04 11.13 -12.11
CA ALA A 130 -21.33 10.65 -13.47
C ALA A 130 -22.11 9.33 -13.45
N MET A 131 -21.74 8.40 -12.55
CA MET A 131 -22.44 7.13 -12.41
C MET A 131 -23.87 7.32 -11.91
N ILE A 132 -24.08 8.11 -10.85
CA ILE A 132 -25.40 8.43 -10.31
C ILE A 132 -26.26 9.06 -11.40
N SER A 133 -25.75 10.08 -12.09
CA SER A 133 -26.48 10.78 -13.17
C SER A 133 -26.86 9.84 -14.30
N SER A 134 -25.95 8.95 -14.71
CA SER A 134 -26.20 7.96 -15.75
C SER A 134 -27.31 6.98 -15.34
N LEU A 135 -27.29 6.51 -14.11
CA LEU A 135 -28.33 5.62 -13.57
C LEU A 135 -29.68 6.31 -13.43
N GLN A 136 -29.69 7.57 -13.01
CA GLN A 136 -30.91 8.38 -12.92
C GLN A 136 -31.53 8.58 -14.30
N LEU A 137 -30.74 8.82 -15.33
CA LEU A 137 -31.22 8.98 -16.71
C LEU A 137 -31.73 7.66 -17.30
N ALA A 138 -31.04 6.54 -17.02
CA ALA A 138 -31.36 5.25 -17.62
C ALA A 138 -32.49 4.49 -16.89
N VAL A 139 -32.56 4.60 -15.57
CA VAL A 139 -33.42 3.77 -14.72
C VAL A 139 -34.42 4.62 -13.92
N GLY A 140 -34.06 5.83 -13.53
CA GLY A 140 -34.91 6.75 -12.75
C GLY A 140 -34.30 7.11 -11.39
N ALA A 141 -35.14 7.64 -10.50
CA ALA A 141 -34.72 8.11 -9.18
C ALA A 141 -34.05 6.98 -8.33
N PRO A 142 -33.21 7.34 -7.35
CA PRO A 142 -32.64 6.40 -6.40
C PRO A 142 -33.69 5.51 -5.72
N LEU A 143 -33.35 4.24 -5.49
CA LEU A 143 -34.32 3.26 -4.98
C LEU A 143 -34.58 3.41 -3.47
N GLY A 144 -33.68 4.03 -2.71
CA GLY A 144 -33.80 4.22 -1.26
C GLY A 144 -33.87 2.91 -0.47
N LEU A 145 -33.12 1.89 -0.90
CA LEU A 145 -33.10 0.59 -0.22
C LEU A 145 -32.54 0.70 1.20
N GLU A 146 -32.96 -0.19 2.09
CA GLU A 146 -32.43 -0.28 3.44
C GLU A 146 -31.02 -0.88 3.45
N ILE A 147 -30.08 -0.22 4.14
CA ILE A 147 -28.71 -0.70 4.27
C ILE A 147 -28.64 -1.84 5.31
N THR A 148 -28.24 -3.01 4.87
CA THR A 148 -27.96 -4.17 5.73
C THR A 148 -26.48 -4.52 5.70
N TYR A 149 -26.03 -5.33 6.67
CA TYR A 149 -24.63 -5.82 6.67
C TYR A 149 -24.31 -6.65 5.41
N GLY A 150 -25.28 -7.39 4.86
CA GLY A 150 -25.13 -8.11 3.60
C GLY A 150 -24.81 -7.19 2.42
N TRP A 151 -25.48 -6.05 2.35
CA TRP A 151 -25.18 -5.02 1.34
C TRP A 151 -23.82 -4.37 1.53
N MET A 152 -23.40 -4.14 2.77
CA MET A 152 -22.05 -3.63 3.06
C MET A 152 -20.95 -4.64 2.64
N LEU A 153 -21.19 -5.95 2.84
CA LEU A 153 -20.30 -7.00 2.34
C LEU A 153 -20.25 -7.01 0.81
N LEU A 154 -21.40 -6.94 0.16
CA LEU A 154 -21.46 -6.89 -1.31
C LEU A 154 -20.77 -5.63 -1.85
N TYR A 155 -21.03 -4.47 -1.26
CA TYR A 155 -20.31 -3.23 -1.59
C TYR A 155 -18.79 -3.40 -1.47
N SER A 156 -18.33 -3.99 -0.38
CA SER A 156 -16.91 -4.25 -0.15
C SER A 156 -16.33 -5.20 -1.21
N LEU A 157 -17.03 -6.27 -1.55
CA LEU A 157 -16.59 -7.24 -2.54
C LEU A 157 -16.55 -6.62 -3.95
N VAL A 158 -17.60 -5.92 -4.36
CA VAL A 158 -17.67 -5.26 -5.67
C VAL A 158 -16.59 -4.19 -5.80
N THR A 159 -16.38 -3.40 -4.74
CA THR A 159 -15.30 -2.40 -4.71
C THR A 159 -13.92 -3.06 -4.83
N LEU A 160 -13.68 -4.18 -4.13
CA LEU A 160 -12.44 -4.94 -4.26
C LEU A 160 -12.22 -5.41 -5.69
N LEU A 161 -13.21 -6.02 -6.30
CA LEU A 161 -13.09 -6.56 -7.66
C LEU A 161 -12.90 -5.45 -8.70
N CYS A 162 -13.62 -4.34 -8.57
CA CYS A 162 -13.47 -3.18 -9.44
C CYS A 162 -12.07 -2.55 -9.29
N TYR A 163 -11.61 -2.34 -8.06
CA TYR A 163 -10.27 -1.84 -7.78
C TYR A 163 -9.19 -2.75 -8.36
N ASP A 164 -9.30 -4.06 -8.12
CA ASP A 164 -8.33 -5.05 -8.60
C ASP A 164 -8.31 -5.15 -10.13
N PHE A 165 -9.47 -4.99 -10.78
CA PHE A 165 -9.56 -4.90 -12.24
C PHE A 165 -8.88 -3.65 -12.79
N VAL A 166 -9.18 -2.48 -12.23
CA VAL A 166 -8.55 -1.22 -12.66
C VAL A 166 -7.03 -1.27 -12.41
N PHE A 167 -6.62 -1.81 -11.28
CA PHE A 167 -5.20 -2.07 -10.99
C PHE A 167 -4.58 -2.97 -12.06
N PHE A 168 -5.21 -4.10 -12.36
CA PHE A 168 -4.77 -5.04 -13.41
C PHE A 168 -4.60 -4.32 -14.76
N ILE A 169 -5.60 -3.55 -15.20
CA ILE A 169 -5.56 -2.86 -16.49
C ILE A 169 -4.42 -1.82 -16.54
N ILE A 170 -4.27 -1.02 -15.48
CA ILE A 170 -3.17 -0.05 -15.38
C ILE A 170 -1.83 -0.77 -15.45
N HIS A 171 -1.64 -1.80 -14.64
CA HIS A 171 -0.41 -2.57 -14.54
C HIS A 171 -0.06 -3.25 -15.86
N TYR A 172 -1.01 -3.96 -16.45
CA TYR A 172 -0.89 -4.56 -17.78
C TYR A 172 -0.49 -3.53 -18.83
N THR A 173 -1.13 -2.37 -18.83
CA THR A 173 -0.85 -1.30 -19.77
C THR A 173 0.55 -0.69 -19.55
N MET A 174 0.98 -0.57 -18.29
CA MET A 174 2.33 -0.13 -17.95
C MET A 174 3.42 -1.06 -18.51
N HIS A 175 3.15 -2.34 -18.65
CA HIS A 175 4.08 -3.29 -19.29
C HIS A 175 4.02 -3.27 -20.81
N ARG A 176 2.91 -2.84 -21.42
CA ARG A 176 2.68 -2.90 -22.88
C ARG A 176 2.99 -1.59 -23.59
N VAL A 177 2.82 -0.46 -22.94
CA VAL A 177 3.04 0.85 -23.54
C VAL A 177 4.44 1.35 -23.17
N PRO A 178 5.36 1.56 -24.14
CA PRO A 178 6.76 1.90 -23.85
C PRO A 178 6.93 3.13 -22.97
N ALA A 179 6.10 4.17 -23.13
CA ALA A 179 6.16 5.38 -22.30
C ALA A 179 5.77 5.09 -20.84
N LEU A 180 4.79 4.21 -20.61
CA LEU A 180 4.37 3.79 -19.27
C LEU A 180 5.36 2.80 -18.67
N TRP A 181 5.95 1.92 -19.50
CA TRP A 181 7.04 1.05 -19.06
C TRP A 181 8.25 1.85 -18.59
N ALA A 182 8.59 2.96 -19.26
CA ALA A 182 9.69 3.83 -18.83
C ALA A 182 9.50 4.36 -17.39
N ILE A 183 8.25 4.51 -16.95
CA ILE A 183 7.87 4.87 -15.58
C ILE A 183 7.93 3.64 -14.66
N HIS A 184 7.29 2.54 -15.09
CA HIS A 184 7.08 1.35 -14.26
C HIS A 184 8.33 0.47 -14.09
N LYS A 185 9.26 0.48 -15.06
CA LYS A 185 10.53 -0.24 -14.95
C LYS A 185 11.38 0.15 -13.73
N VAL A 186 11.15 1.34 -13.13
CA VAL A 186 11.79 1.73 -11.88
C VAL A 186 11.42 0.75 -10.76
N HIS A 187 10.15 0.32 -10.73
CA HIS A 187 9.64 -0.68 -9.79
C HIS A 187 10.34 -2.05 -10.02
N HIS A 188 10.50 -2.46 -11.26
CA HIS A 188 11.15 -3.71 -11.65
C HIS A 188 12.68 -3.70 -11.55
N SER A 189 13.32 -2.55 -11.32
CA SER A 189 14.78 -2.46 -11.20
C SER A 189 15.34 -2.89 -9.83
N ALA A 190 14.54 -3.58 -9.01
CA ALA A 190 14.92 -4.00 -7.67
C ALA A 190 15.71 -5.32 -7.73
N GLU A 191 17.01 -5.27 -7.44
CA GLU A 191 17.89 -6.45 -7.40
C GLU A 191 17.70 -7.30 -6.12
N VAL A 192 17.07 -6.75 -5.09
CA VAL A 192 16.64 -7.43 -3.87
C VAL A 192 15.25 -6.95 -3.48
N LEU A 193 14.46 -7.81 -2.84
CA LEU A 193 13.12 -7.45 -2.37
C LEU A 193 13.11 -7.22 -0.86
N THR A 194 12.65 -6.05 -0.46
CA THR A 194 12.39 -5.65 0.92
C THR A 194 10.94 -5.17 1.04
N PRO A 195 10.36 -5.05 2.24
CA PRO A 195 9.02 -4.45 2.39
C PRO A 195 8.89 -3.05 1.79
N LEU A 196 10.00 -2.31 1.65
CA LEU A 196 10.02 -0.98 1.05
C LEU A 196 10.08 -1.00 -0.47
N THR A 197 10.46 -2.11 -1.10
CA THR A 197 10.50 -2.25 -2.57
C THR A 197 9.12 -2.01 -3.20
N ARG A 198 8.05 -2.24 -2.47
CA ARG A 198 6.69 -1.88 -2.90
C ARG A 198 6.55 -0.39 -3.25
N TYR A 199 7.33 0.47 -2.61
CA TYR A 199 7.32 1.93 -2.81
C TYR A 199 8.44 2.41 -3.73
N ARG A 200 9.18 1.48 -4.35
CA ARG A 200 10.16 1.76 -5.39
C ARG A 200 9.43 2.12 -6.67
N GLU A 201 8.96 3.34 -6.76
CA GLU A 201 8.20 3.79 -7.93
C GLU A 201 8.72 5.13 -8.45
N HIS A 202 8.57 5.33 -9.75
CA HIS A 202 8.77 6.65 -10.35
C HIS A 202 7.67 7.59 -9.85
N PHE A 203 7.99 8.86 -9.61
CA PHE A 203 7.04 9.82 -9.03
C PHE A 203 5.75 10.00 -9.86
N LEU A 204 5.79 9.76 -11.17
CA LEU A 204 4.61 9.79 -12.05
C LEU A 204 3.71 8.54 -11.92
N ALA A 205 4.20 7.45 -11.35
CA ALA A 205 3.38 6.25 -11.15
C ALA A 205 2.30 6.49 -10.08
N GLY A 206 2.65 7.20 -9.01
CA GLY A 206 1.73 7.51 -7.91
C GLY A 206 0.42 8.19 -8.36
N PRO A 207 0.45 9.26 -9.17
CA PRO A 207 -0.76 9.87 -9.74
C PRO A 207 -1.61 8.89 -10.54
N ILE A 208 -1.01 8.03 -11.34
CA ILE A 208 -1.73 7.04 -12.16
C ILE A 208 -2.48 6.03 -11.26
N TRP A 209 -1.79 5.48 -10.26
CA TRP A 209 -2.39 4.57 -9.27
C TRP A 209 -3.50 5.24 -8.46
N ALA A 210 -3.30 6.49 -8.06
CA ALA A 210 -4.30 7.24 -7.30
C ALA A 210 -5.55 7.55 -8.14
N ALA A 211 -5.39 7.98 -9.38
CA ALA A 211 -6.49 8.24 -10.28
C ALA A 211 -7.31 6.97 -10.55
N GLY A 212 -6.64 5.83 -10.80
CA GLY A 212 -7.30 4.53 -10.97
C GLY A 212 -8.05 4.09 -9.71
N SER A 213 -7.45 4.27 -8.54
CA SER A 213 -8.11 3.95 -7.27
C SER A 213 -9.35 4.82 -7.04
N ALA A 214 -9.21 6.14 -7.23
CA ALA A 214 -10.31 7.09 -7.08
C ALA A 214 -11.45 6.78 -8.06
N LEU A 215 -11.13 6.47 -9.32
CA LEU A 215 -12.10 6.06 -10.33
C LEU A 215 -12.89 4.82 -9.88
N SER A 216 -12.18 3.78 -9.40
CA SER A 216 -12.81 2.54 -8.94
C SER A 216 -13.78 2.79 -7.79
N TYR A 217 -13.36 3.56 -6.79
CA TYR A 217 -14.21 3.92 -5.65
C TYR A 217 -15.40 4.77 -6.06
N GLY A 218 -15.21 5.75 -6.95
CA GLY A 218 -16.28 6.61 -7.43
C GLY A 218 -17.32 5.84 -8.24
N LEU A 219 -16.91 4.98 -9.17
CA LEU A 219 -17.84 4.19 -9.98
C LEU A 219 -18.71 3.26 -9.12
N VAL A 220 -18.10 2.50 -8.22
CA VAL A 220 -18.86 1.60 -7.33
C VAL A 220 -19.65 2.39 -6.30
N GLY A 221 -19.06 3.44 -5.73
CA GLY A 221 -19.75 4.36 -4.83
C GLY A 221 -21.01 4.92 -5.46
N GLY A 222 -20.94 5.38 -6.72
CA GLY A 222 -22.08 5.91 -7.45
C GLY A 222 -23.23 4.92 -7.65
N VAL A 223 -22.92 3.65 -7.97
CA VAL A 223 -23.94 2.60 -8.05
C VAL A 223 -24.66 2.42 -6.71
N PHE A 224 -23.89 2.25 -5.65
CA PHE A 224 -24.44 1.99 -4.32
C PHE A 224 -25.10 3.24 -3.71
N THR A 225 -24.59 4.44 -3.96
CA THR A 225 -25.26 5.69 -3.58
C THR A 225 -26.63 5.81 -4.29
N TRP A 226 -26.72 5.43 -5.58
CA TRP A 226 -27.99 5.41 -6.30
C TRP A 226 -28.96 4.35 -5.73
N LEU A 227 -28.48 3.14 -5.36
CA LEU A 227 -29.31 2.10 -4.77
C LEU A 227 -29.91 2.50 -3.41
N PHE A 228 -29.13 3.16 -2.55
CA PHE A 228 -29.47 3.42 -1.16
C PHE A 228 -29.84 4.87 -0.84
N GLY A 229 -29.61 5.80 -1.76
CA GLY A 229 -29.69 7.25 -1.48
C GLY A 229 -28.48 7.80 -0.71
N GLY A 230 -27.43 7.00 -0.53
CA GLY A 230 -26.19 7.34 0.20
C GLY A 230 -25.99 6.54 1.50
N GLY A 231 -24.95 6.85 2.23
CA GLY A 231 -24.69 6.33 3.58
C GLY A 231 -24.09 4.93 3.67
N ILE A 232 -23.92 4.19 2.56
CA ILE A 232 -23.29 2.86 2.60
C ILE A 232 -21.79 2.96 2.84
N THR A 233 -21.26 2.09 3.67
CA THR A 233 -19.83 1.98 3.97
C THR A 233 -19.33 0.55 3.76
N ALA A 234 -18.00 0.40 3.62
CA ALA A 234 -17.39 -0.92 3.57
C ALA A 234 -17.60 -1.69 4.88
N ALA A 235 -17.81 -2.99 4.77
CA ALA A 235 -17.94 -3.86 5.94
C ALA A 235 -16.64 -3.88 6.77
N THR A 236 -16.80 -3.97 8.07
CA THR A 236 -15.69 -4.14 9.02
C THR A 236 -15.83 -5.44 9.79
N LEU A 237 -14.69 -6.03 10.15
CA LEU A 237 -14.61 -7.17 11.05
C LEU A 237 -13.65 -6.78 12.18
N PHE A 238 -14.12 -6.81 13.43
CA PHE A 238 -13.34 -6.33 14.60
C PHE A 238 -12.76 -4.92 14.43
N ASN A 239 -13.54 -4.00 13.87
CA ASN A 239 -13.11 -2.63 13.52
C ASN A 239 -11.96 -2.56 12.49
N ILE A 240 -11.63 -3.66 11.84
CA ILE A 240 -10.66 -3.68 10.74
C ILE A 240 -11.43 -3.71 9.44
N GLY A 241 -11.19 -2.75 8.57
CA GLY A 241 -11.85 -2.67 7.27
C GLY A 241 -11.53 -3.89 6.41
N PHE A 242 -12.52 -4.42 5.72
CA PHE A 242 -12.40 -5.59 4.83
C PHE A 242 -11.19 -5.49 3.88
N PHE A 243 -11.00 -4.34 3.26
CA PHE A 243 -9.84 -4.09 2.39
C PHE A 243 -8.52 -4.16 3.14
N SER A 244 -8.47 -3.63 4.37
CA SER A 244 -7.25 -3.64 5.18
C SER A 244 -6.82 -5.06 5.53
N LEU A 245 -7.77 -5.96 5.78
CA LEU A 245 -7.46 -7.37 6.00
C LEU A 245 -6.83 -8.01 4.75
N LEU A 246 -7.43 -7.84 3.58
CA LEU A 246 -6.96 -8.49 2.36
C LEU A 246 -5.64 -7.88 1.85
N PHE A 247 -5.53 -6.57 1.79
CA PHE A 247 -4.34 -5.89 1.28
C PHE A 247 -3.17 -5.93 2.27
N GLY A 248 -3.44 -5.78 3.57
CA GLY A 248 -2.40 -5.82 4.59
C GLY A 248 -1.75 -7.20 4.68
N PHE A 249 -2.55 -8.27 4.59
CA PHE A 249 -2.04 -9.62 4.66
C PHE A 249 -1.19 -10.01 3.44
N ASN A 250 -1.61 -9.64 2.25
CA ASN A 250 -0.92 -10.01 1.01
C ASN A 250 0.16 -9.00 0.61
N GLY A 251 -0.08 -7.70 0.84
CA GLY A 251 0.76 -6.61 0.34
C GLY A 251 2.20 -6.65 0.83
N SER A 252 2.41 -6.92 2.12
CA SER A 252 3.74 -6.94 2.73
C SER A 252 4.62 -8.07 2.22
N PHE A 253 4.04 -9.25 1.90
CA PHE A 253 4.82 -10.40 1.43
C PHE A 253 5.18 -10.35 -0.05
N ARG A 254 4.47 -9.59 -0.86
CA ARG A 254 4.70 -9.53 -2.32
C ARG A 254 6.10 -9.02 -2.67
N HIS A 255 6.62 -8.12 -1.85
CA HIS A 255 7.96 -7.55 -2.03
C HIS A 255 8.90 -7.93 -0.88
N TYR A 256 8.59 -8.98 -0.14
CA TYR A 256 9.46 -9.46 0.93
C TYR A 256 10.31 -10.61 0.40
N HIS A 257 11.57 -10.69 0.79
CA HIS A 257 12.49 -11.75 0.33
C HIS A 257 12.04 -13.18 0.68
N VAL A 258 11.07 -13.31 1.60
CA VAL A 258 10.51 -14.62 1.97
C VAL A 258 9.44 -15.03 0.97
N GLN A 259 9.82 -15.88 0.04
CA GLN A 259 8.89 -16.42 -0.94
C GLN A 259 7.85 -17.33 -0.28
N PHE A 260 6.58 -17.12 -0.62
CA PHE A 260 5.47 -17.87 -0.07
C PHE A 260 4.39 -18.06 -1.15
N ASN A 261 4.01 -19.32 -1.40
CA ASN A 261 2.98 -19.65 -2.37
C ASN A 261 1.76 -20.25 -1.66
N TYR A 262 0.58 -19.96 -2.17
CA TYR A 262 -0.65 -20.61 -1.75
C TYR A 262 -0.76 -22.02 -2.37
N PRO A 263 -1.57 -22.93 -1.79
CA PRO A 263 -1.96 -24.13 -2.48
C PRO A 263 -2.56 -23.81 -3.87
N ARG A 264 -2.30 -24.66 -4.87
CA ARG A 264 -2.70 -24.39 -6.26
C ARG A 264 -4.16 -24.00 -6.43
N TRP A 265 -5.08 -24.66 -5.70
CA TRP A 265 -6.50 -24.35 -5.76
C TRP A 265 -6.83 -22.93 -5.29
N LEU A 266 -6.10 -22.41 -4.29
CA LEU A 266 -6.26 -21.04 -3.78
C LEU A 266 -5.60 -20.03 -4.71
N SER A 267 -4.43 -20.35 -5.28
CA SER A 267 -3.74 -19.50 -6.27
C SER A 267 -4.54 -19.29 -7.57
N LEU A 268 -5.52 -20.14 -7.86
CA LEU A 268 -6.46 -19.92 -8.96
C LEU A 268 -7.42 -18.76 -8.71
N TRP A 269 -7.59 -18.31 -7.47
CA TRP A 269 -8.50 -17.25 -7.06
C TRP A 269 -7.82 -16.05 -6.44
N LEU A 270 -6.77 -16.29 -5.65
CA LEU A 270 -6.02 -15.26 -4.93
C LEU A 270 -4.58 -15.23 -5.39
N HIS A 271 -4.10 -14.03 -5.61
CA HIS A 271 -2.73 -13.77 -6.04
C HIS A 271 -1.77 -13.99 -4.86
N SER A 272 -0.92 -15.02 -4.94
CA SER A 272 0.06 -15.31 -3.88
C SER A 272 1.29 -14.39 -3.96
N PRO A 273 2.01 -14.19 -2.85
CA PRO A 273 3.28 -13.47 -2.87
C PRO A 273 4.29 -14.03 -3.87
N ALA A 274 4.40 -15.36 -3.99
CA ALA A 274 5.29 -16.00 -4.95
C ALA A 274 4.93 -15.69 -6.41
N MET A 275 3.64 -15.53 -6.73
CA MET A 275 3.21 -15.11 -8.07
C MET A 275 3.69 -13.71 -8.42
N HIS A 276 3.76 -12.81 -7.43
CA HIS A 276 4.32 -11.48 -7.63
C HIS A 276 5.85 -11.50 -7.73
N HIS A 277 6.53 -12.44 -7.07
CA HIS A 277 7.96 -12.66 -7.29
C HIS A 277 8.26 -13.12 -8.72
N ILE A 278 7.41 -13.98 -9.32
CA ILE A 278 7.48 -14.33 -10.75
C ILE A 278 7.38 -13.05 -11.60
N HIS A 279 6.43 -12.16 -11.28
CA HIS A 279 6.23 -10.90 -11.99
C HIS A 279 7.48 -9.99 -11.96
N HIS A 280 8.23 -9.99 -10.85
CA HIS A 280 9.49 -9.26 -10.71
C HIS A 280 10.72 -9.99 -11.26
N SER A 281 10.56 -11.21 -11.76
CA SER A 281 11.68 -11.99 -12.25
C SER A 281 12.18 -11.50 -13.62
N TYR A 282 13.49 -11.45 -13.80
CA TYR A 282 14.07 -11.10 -15.08
C TYR A 282 14.14 -12.28 -16.10
N LEU A 283 13.69 -13.49 -15.71
CA LEU A 283 13.61 -14.61 -16.63
C LEU A 283 12.55 -14.35 -17.70
N GLU A 284 12.91 -14.56 -18.96
CA GLU A 284 12.01 -14.34 -20.10
C GLU A 284 10.71 -15.16 -20.02
N SER A 285 10.76 -16.37 -19.45
CA SER A 285 9.58 -17.22 -19.21
C SER A 285 8.57 -16.62 -18.23
N HIS A 286 9.00 -15.66 -17.41
CA HIS A 286 8.18 -14.99 -16.39
C HIS A 286 7.64 -13.63 -16.84
N TRP A 287 8.11 -13.12 -17.98
CA TRP A 287 7.69 -11.81 -18.46
C TRP A 287 6.20 -11.78 -18.76
N ASP A 288 5.60 -10.65 -18.53
CA ASP A 288 4.18 -10.40 -18.76
C ASP A 288 3.23 -11.38 -18.04
N LYS A 289 3.57 -11.77 -16.83
CA LYS A 289 2.75 -12.62 -15.97
C LYS A 289 2.31 -11.90 -14.69
N ASN A 290 1.14 -12.28 -14.18
CA ASN A 290 0.67 -11.97 -12.83
C ASN A 290 0.55 -10.47 -12.51
N PHE A 291 -0.31 -9.76 -13.23
CA PHE A 291 -0.49 -8.30 -13.09
C PHE A 291 -1.46 -7.89 -11.97
N ALA A 292 -2.37 -8.76 -11.55
CA ALA A 292 -3.38 -8.43 -10.56
C ALA A 292 -2.80 -8.18 -9.16
N ALA A 293 -3.52 -7.42 -8.33
CA ALA A 293 -3.09 -7.09 -6.99
C ALA A 293 -3.57 -8.08 -5.93
N VAL A 294 -4.80 -8.56 -6.02
CA VAL A 294 -5.43 -9.37 -4.96
C VAL A 294 -5.95 -10.69 -5.49
N THR A 295 -6.73 -10.65 -6.56
CA THR A 295 -7.33 -11.85 -7.14
C THR A 295 -6.57 -12.28 -8.38
N SER A 296 -6.54 -13.58 -8.65
CA SER A 296 -5.98 -14.15 -9.88
C SER A 296 -7.02 -14.21 -11.02
N ILE A 297 -8.21 -13.68 -10.80
CA ILE A 297 -9.35 -13.75 -11.74
C ILE A 297 -8.98 -13.06 -13.05
N TRP A 298 -8.42 -11.86 -12.97
CA TRP A 298 -8.08 -11.04 -14.13
C TRP A 298 -6.93 -11.68 -14.93
N ASP A 299 -5.88 -12.14 -14.26
CA ASP A 299 -4.79 -12.86 -14.92
C ASP A 299 -5.28 -14.13 -15.62
N ARG A 300 -6.27 -14.83 -15.06
CA ARG A 300 -6.90 -15.99 -15.73
C ARG A 300 -7.68 -15.59 -16.97
N LEU A 301 -8.50 -14.54 -16.86
CA LEU A 301 -9.34 -14.07 -17.98
C LEU A 301 -8.51 -13.54 -19.13
N PHE A 302 -7.40 -12.88 -18.83
CA PHE A 302 -6.54 -12.28 -19.85
C PHE A 302 -5.33 -13.15 -20.24
N GLY A 303 -5.22 -14.38 -19.72
CA GLY A 303 -4.18 -15.35 -20.08
C GLY A 303 -2.78 -15.01 -19.55
N THR A 304 -2.68 -14.18 -18.53
CA THR A 304 -1.40 -13.78 -17.93
C THR A 304 -1.09 -14.53 -16.63
N LEU A 305 -1.98 -15.44 -16.18
CA LEU A 305 -1.79 -16.21 -14.96
C LEU A 305 -0.61 -17.16 -15.09
N TYR A 306 0.32 -17.07 -14.15
CA TYR A 306 1.39 -18.04 -13.94
C TYR A 306 1.43 -18.42 -12.45
N ILE A 307 1.22 -19.69 -12.13
CA ILE A 307 1.32 -20.22 -10.76
C ILE A 307 2.65 -20.91 -10.64
N PRO A 308 3.60 -20.39 -9.81
CA PRO A 308 4.92 -20.98 -9.69
C PRO A 308 4.85 -22.41 -9.15
N VAL A 309 5.75 -23.25 -9.62
CA VAL A 309 5.93 -24.59 -9.06
C VAL A 309 6.63 -24.50 -7.70
N LYS A 310 6.59 -25.60 -6.95
CA LYS A 310 7.25 -25.65 -5.65
C LYS A 310 8.75 -25.38 -5.79
N ASP A 311 9.24 -24.46 -4.97
CA ASP A 311 10.67 -24.07 -4.92
C ASP A 311 11.22 -23.54 -6.27
N GLU A 312 10.38 -22.90 -7.09
CA GLU A 312 10.81 -22.27 -8.33
C GLU A 312 11.78 -21.11 -8.07
N TYR A 313 12.88 -21.10 -8.81
CA TYR A 313 13.87 -20.04 -8.73
C TYR A 313 13.35 -18.76 -9.40
N THR A 314 13.32 -17.69 -8.65
CA THR A 314 12.85 -16.37 -9.11
C THR A 314 13.92 -15.31 -8.83
N PRO A 315 14.87 -15.12 -9.76
CA PRO A 315 15.85 -14.06 -9.66
C PRO A 315 15.19 -12.70 -9.96
N TRP A 316 15.63 -11.66 -9.25
CA TRP A 316 15.11 -10.29 -9.37
C TRP A 316 16.16 -9.36 -9.96
N GLY A 317 15.76 -8.27 -10.67
CA GLY A 317 16.64 -7.29 -11.27
C GLY A 317 16.09 -6.67 -12.55
#